data_dbeeb37649d323062a01e1cb1b31e61f
#
_entry.id   dbeeb37649d323062a01e1cb1b31e61f
#
_cell.length_a   1.000
_cell.length_b   1.000
_cell.length_c   1.000
_cell.angle_alpha   90.00
_cell.angle_beta   90.00
_cell.angle_gamma   90.00
#
_symmetry.space_group_name_H-M   'P 1'
#
loop_
_entity.id
_entity.type
_entity.pdbx_description
1 polymer ?
#
loop_
_entity_poly.entity_id
_entity_poly.type
_entity_poly.pdbx_seq_one_letter_code
_entity_poly.pdbx_strand_id
1 'polypeptide(L)'
;MKTIYNKYDKNKINALPQVLFPGKIVVVQSESEADKAVDYHLSCDIMGVDTETKPSFKKGHMHKVALLQVSTREVCFLFRLNFIGMPPSVIRLLSNTTVPMIGLSWHDDICSLHRRTDFTPGLFIDIQNIVGRIGIEDLSLQKLYANIFGEKISKRQRLTNWEADVLNEKQKRYAATDAWACINLYQEILRLEAEGDFKLVKVKEKTVEVAAPNDAANDKEESPKDVSSEAALNDKEVSSKDNQLTLQEMLAKAKESLAMAK
;
A
#
# COMPACT_ATOMS: atom_id res chain seq x y z
N MET A 1 -4.61 22.58 -16.00
CA MET A 1 -4.33 21.24 -16.60
C MET A 1 -3.05 20.69 -16.00
N LYS A 2 -3.13 19.55 -15.29
CA LYS A 2 -2.01 18.88 -14.61
C LYS A 2 -1.24 18.00 -15.63
N THR A 3 0.08 17.98 -15.56
CA THR A 3 0.88 17.05 -16.37
C THR A 3 1.25 15.82 -15.53
N ILE A 4 0.88 14.63 -16.00
CA ILE A 4 1.24 13.35 -15.39
C ILE A 4 1.96 12.47 -16.42
N TYR A 5 2.72 11.50 -15.95
CA TYR A 5 3.51 10.60 -16.78
C TYR A 5 3.03 9.16 -16.62
N ASN A 6 3.04 8.36 -17.69
CA ASN A 6 2.76 6.93 -17.57
C ASN A 6 3.79 6.24 -16.66
N LYS A 7 5.08 6.63 -16.76
CA LYS A 7 6.18 6.19 -15.90
C LYS A 7 6.96 7.40 -15.41
N TYR A 8 7.06 7.58 -14.08
CA TYR A 8 7.80 8.69 -13.48
C TYR A 8 9.28 8.34 -13.31
N ASP A 9 10.16 9.27 -13.69
CA ASP A 9 11.60 9.08 -13.55
C ASP A 9 12.02 9.09 -12.08
N LYS A 10 12.49 7.93 -11.61
CA LYS A 10 12.93 7.75 -10.21
C LYS A 10 14.03 8.75 -9.81
N ASN A 11 14.90 9.15 -10.75
CA ASN A 11 16.01 10.07 -10.46
C ASN A 11 15.53 11.48 -10.10
N LYS A 12 14.36 11.88 -10.59
CA LYS A 12 13.77 13.19 -10.28
C LYS A 12 13.18 13.26 -8.89
N ILE A 13 12.82 12.12 -8.26
CA ILE A 13 12.15 12.08 -6.97
C ILE A 13 13.00 12.72 -5.85
N ASN A 14 14.31 12.52 -5.88
CA ASN A 14 15.18 13.04 -4.81
C ASN A 14 15.21 14.56 -4.72
N ALA A 15 14.98 15.26 -5.83
CA ALA A 15 14.96 16.73 -5.89
C ALA A 15 13.62 17.33 -5.41
N LEU A 16 12.57 16.53 -5.28
CA LEU A 16 11.25 17.01 -4.88
C LEU A 16 11.20 17.38 -3.39
N PRO A 17 10.35 18.34 -3.00
CA PRO A 17 10.07 18.62 -1.60
C PRO A 17 9.48 17.38 -0.92
N GLN A 18 9.84 17.17 0.34
CA GLN A 18 9.33 16.05 1.11
C GLN A 18 7.97 16.39 1.71
N VAL A 19 6.99 15.52 1.49
CA VAL A 19 5.71 15.58 2.19
C VAL A 19 5.77 14.78 3.48
N LEU A 20 5.06 15.26 4.48
CA LEU A 20 4.83 14.58 5.76
C LEU A 20 3.37 14.76 6.16
N PHE A 21 2.80 13.76 6.81
CA PHE A 21 1.46 13.86 7.38
C PHE A 21 1.38 15.07 8.32
N PRO A 22 0.46 16.01 8.08
CA PRO A 22 0.38 17.25 8.85
C PRO A 22 -0.45 17.11 10.13
N GLY A 23 -1.22 16.01 10.24
CA GLY A 23 -2.22 15.83 11.29
C GLY A 23 -1.66 15.24 12.59
N LYS A 24 -2.58 14.85 13.46
CA LYS A 24 -2.27 14.25 14.76
C LYS A 24 -1.97 12.76 14.59
N ILE A 25 -0.93 12.29 15.29
CA ILE A 25 -0.57 10.86 15.33
C ILE A 25 -0.84 10.33 16.74
N VAL A 26 -1.62 9.24 16.81
CA VAL A 26 -1.97 8.56 18.05
C VAL A 26 -1.43 7.13 18.00
N VAL A 27 -0.64 6.75 18.98
CA VAL A 27 -0.14 5.37 19.11
C VAL A 27 -1.10 4.60 20.00
N VAL A 28 -1.59 3.47 19.50
CA VAL A 28 -2.54 2.57 20.17
C VAL A 28 -1.79 1.36 20.71
N GLN A 29 -1.79 1.17 22.03
CA GLN A 29 -1.02 0.14 22.73
C GLN A 29 -1.87 -0.72 23.68
N SER A 30 -3.17 -0.47 23.78
CA SER A 30 -4.10 -1.27 24.56
C SER A 30 -5.37 -1.59 23.77
N GLU A 31 -6.09 -2.64 24.16
CA GLU A 31 -7.37 -3.01 23.54
C GLU A 31 -8.42 -1.92 23.71
N SER A 32 -8.47 -1.28 24.89
CA SER A 32 -9.41 -0.18 25.14
C SER A 32 -9.15 1.05 24.28
N GLU A 33 -7.88 1.35 23.97
CA GLU A 33 -7.54 2.40 23.00
C GLU A 33 -7.91 1.98 21.57
N ALA A 34 -7.72 0.70 21.24
CA ALA A 34 -8.10 0.17 19.93
C ALA A 34 -9.62 0.25 19.70
N ASP A 35 -10.44 -0.08 20.71
CA ASP A 35 -11.89 0.03 20.63
C ASP A 35 -12.33 1.46 20.28
N LYS A 36 -11.81 2.46 21.01
CA LYS A 36 -12.11 3.89 20.75
C LYS A 36 -11.64 4.36 19.38
N ALA A 37 -10.43 3.93 18.98
CA ALA A 37 -9.87 4.28 17.69
C ALA A 37 -10.68 3.70 16.54
N VAL A 38 -11.14 2.45 16.68
CA VAL A 38 -11.97 1.78 15.68
C VAL A 38 -13.35 2.43 15.59
N ASP A 39 -14.00 2.75 16.70
CA ASP A 39 -15.29 3.46 16.72
C ASP A 39 -15.19 4.81 16.01
N TYR A 40 -14.09 5.55 16.24
CA TYR A 40 -13.81 6.79 15.52
C TYR A 40 -13.69 6.54 14.00
N HIS A 41 -12.89 5.56 13.58
CA HIS A 41 -12.68 5.30 12.15
C HIS A 41 -13.93 4.83 11.43
N LEU A 42 -14.76 4.00 12.08
CA LEU A 42 -16.01 3.54 11.50
C LEU A 42 -17.09 4.63 11.41
N SER A 43 -16.88 5.79 12.03
CA SER A 43 -17.71 6.99 11.87
C SER A 43 -17.24 7.94 10.78
N CYS A 44 -16.07 7.68 10.16
CA CYS A 44 -15.51 8.50 9.09
C CYS A 44 -16.04 8.08 7.71
N ASP A 45 -15.78 8.93 6.70
CA ASP A 45 -16.19 8.70 5.31
C ASP A 45 -15.17 7.86 4.52
N ILE A 46 -13.91 7.86 4.93
CA ILE A 46 -12.79 7.20 4.25
C ILE A 46 -11.61 6.98 5.20
N MET A 47 -10.88 5.92 5.00
CA MET A 47 -9.64 5.61 5.72
C MET A 47 -8.51 5.30 4.75
N GLY A 48 -7.32 5.82 5.03
CA GLY A 48 -6.08 5.36 4.40
C GLY A 48 -5.41 4.35 5.31
N VAL A 49 -4.84 3.31 4.74
CA VAL A 49 -4.30 2.19 5.52
C VAL A 49 -3.00 1.67 4.93
N ASP A 50 -2.12 1.19 5.82
CA ASP A 50 -0.84 0.57 5.46
C ASP A 50 -0.37 -0.35 6.60
N THR A 51 0.64 -1.18 6.38
CA THR A 51 1.23 -2.03 7.43
C THR A 51 2.74 -1.97 7.44
N GLU A 52 3.32 -2.21 8.63
CA GLU A 52 4.76 -2.32 8.77
C GLU A 52 5.16 -3.60 9.49
N THR A 53 6.19 -4.23 8.92
CA THR A 53 6.77 -5.46 9.46
C THR A 53 8.26 -5.27 9.67
N LYS A 54 8.78 -5.77 10.79
CA LYS A 54 10.22 -5.78 11.04
C LYS A 54 10.93 -6.57 9.94
N PRO A 55 11.97 -6.02 9.29
CA PRO A 55 12.70 -6.73 8.25
C PRO A 55 13.40 -7.97 8.81
N SER A 56 13.37 -9.06 8.05
CA SER A 56 14.16 -10.26 8.32
C SER A 56 15.26 -10.41 7.28
N PHE A 57 16.48 -10.61 7.75
CA PHE A 57 17.65 -10.87 6.92
C PHE A 57 18.02 -12.36 6.89
N LYS A 58 17.25 -13.22 7.59
CA LYS A 58 17.43 -14.67 7.58
C LYS A 58 16.47 -15.31 6.57
N LYS A 59 17.00 -16.14 5.66
CA LYS A 59 16.19 -16.89 4.69
C LYS A 59 15.16 -17.77 5.42
N GLY A 60 13.90 -17.71 5.00
CA GLY A 60 12.78 -18.47 5.55
C GLY A 60 12.22 -17.96 6.88
N HIS A 61 12.79 -16.90 7.47
CA HIS A 61 12.25 -16.29 8.68
C HIS A 61 11.44 -15.03 8.32
N MET A 62 10.16 -15.01 8.68
CA MET A 62 9.27 -13.88 8.46
C MET A 62 8.69 -13.39 9.79
N HIS A 63 8.77 -12.09 10.04
CA HIS A 63 8.08 -11.47 11.17
C HIS A 63 6.60 -11.29 10.85
N LYS A 64 5.76 -11.24 11.87
CA LYS A 64 4.35 -10.86 11.73
C LYS A 64 4.25 -9.34 11.60
N VAL A 65 3.20 -8.84 10.98
CA VAL A 65 2.91 -7.40 10.92
C VAL A 65 2.97 -6.79 12.33
N ALA A 66 3.85 -5.83 12.54
CA ALA A 66 4.05 -5.21 13.86
C ALA A 66 3.16 -3.97 14.07
N LEU A 67 2.85 -3.27 12.99
CA LEU A 67 2.10 -2.02 13.01
C LEU A 67 1.04 -2.03 11.91
N LEU A 68 -0.18 -1.63 12.27
CA LEU A 68 -1.24 -1.26 11.32
C LEU A 68 -1.46 0.25 11.44
N GLN A 69 -1.32 0.96 10.33
CA GLN A 69 -1.62 2.38 10.24
C GLN A 69 -3.02 2.56 9.68
N VAL A 70 -3.84 3.36 10.36
CA VAL A 70 -5.14 3.77 9.86
C VAL A 70 -5.27 5.28 10.01
N SER A 71 -5.37 5.97 8.89
CA SER A 71 -5.40 7.42 8.82
C SER A 71 -6.73 7.93 8.31
N THR A 72 -7.17 9.05 8.86
CA THR A 72 -8.09 9.97 8.22
C THR A 72 -7.31 11.13 7.62
N ARG A 73 -7.99 12.18 7.16
CA ARG A 73 -7.30 13.39 6.67
C ARG A 73 -6.57 14.15 7.79
N GLU A 74 -7.00 14.00 9.04
CA GLU A 74 -6.57 14.80 10.18
C GLU A 74 -5.84 14.03 11.27
N VAL A 75 -6.18 12.75 11.45
CA VAL A 75 -5.64 11.91 12.52
C VAL A 75 -5.22 10.56 11.98
N CYS A 76 -4.03 10.11 12.36
CA CYS A 76 -3.55 8.77 12.08
C CYS A 76 -3.36 7.99 13.37
N PHE A 77 -3.95 6.81 13.45
CA PHE A 77 -3.77 5.87 14.54
C PHE A 77 -2.79 4.77 14.14
N LEU A 78 -1.81 4.53 15.01
CA LEU A 78 -0.75 3.55 14.85
C LEU A 78 -1.02 2.38 15.80
N PHE A 79 -1.72 1.35 15.34
CA PHE A 79 -2.05 0.17 16.12
C PHE A 79 -0.81 -0.73 16.25
N ARG A 80 -0.26 -0.85 17.45
CA ARG A 80 0.92 -1.65 17.76
C ARG A 80 0.54 -3.13 17.89
N LEU A 81 0.34 -3.82 16.76
CA LEU A 81 -0.10 -5.22 16.75
C LEU A 81 0.89 -6.18 17.43
N ASN A 82 2.14 -5.79 17.58
CA ASN A 82 3.10 -6.54 18.38
C ASN A 82 2.83 -6.48 19.89
N PHE A 83 2.05 -5.50 20.39
CA PHE A 83 1.62 -5.38 21.79
C PHE A 83 0.21 -5.88 22.00
N ILE A 84 -0.74 -5.41 21.18
CA ILE A 84 -2.17 -5.65 21.39
C ILE A 84 -2.69 -6.89 20.64
N GLY A 85 -1.87 -7.50 19.76
CA GLY A 85 -2.35 -8.58 18.91
C GLY A 85 -3.40 -8.10 17.90
N MET A 86 -4.45 -8.90 17.73
CA MET A 86 -5.61 -8.62 16.88
C MET A 86 -6.89 -8.67 17.73
N PRO A 87 -7.17 -7.63 18.53
CA PRO A 87 -8.39 -7.61 19.34
C PRO A 87 -9.65 -7.57 18.45
N PRO A 88 -10.83 -7.94 18.99
CA PRO A 88 -12.08 -7.99 18.22
C PRO A 88 -12.40 -6.68 17.49
N SER A 89 -12.05 -5.54 18.06
CA SER A 89 -12.25 -4.23 17.42
C SER A 89 -11.43 -4.06 16.15
N VAL A 90 -10.16 -4.49 16.14
CA VAL A 90 -9.31 -4.44 14.94
C VAL A 90 -9.83 -5.40 13.87
N ILE A 91 -10.30 -6.59 14.26
CA ILE A 91 -10.97 -7.52 13.32
C ILE A 91 -12.22 -6.87 12.73
N ARG A 92 -13.05 -6.23 13.58
CA ARG A 92 -14.24 -5.48 13.15
C ARG A 92 -13.88 -4.37 12.14
N LEU A 93 -12.80 -3.64 12.37
CA LEU A 93 -12.31 -2.61 11.45
C LEU A 93 -11.93 -3.23 10.10
N LEU A 94 -11.08 -4.27 10.11
CA LEU A 94 -10.59 -4.91 8.89
C LEU A 94 -11.70 -5.64 8.10
N SER A 95 -12.78 -6.04 8.78
CA SER A 95 -13.96 -6.69 8.16
C SER A 95 -15.08 -5.70 7.84
N ASN A 96 -14.85 -4.38 8.00
CA ASN A 96 -15.86 -3.37 7.75
C ASN A 96 -16.19 -3.24 6.25
N THR A 97 -17.49 -3.23 5.92
CA THR A 97 -18.01 -3.16 4.55
C THR A 97 -18.64 -1.82 4.20
N THR A 98 -18.60 -0.84 5.09
CA THR A 98 -19.31 0.45 4.93
C THR A 98 -18.36 1.61 4.63
N VAL A 99 -17.23 1.70 5.33
CA VAL A 99 -16.25 2.76 5.16
C VAL A 99 -15.09 2.24 4.30
N PRO A 100 -14.78 2.86 3.15
CA PRO A 100 -13.70 2.40 2.29
C PRO A 100 -12.33 2.57 2.95
N MET A 101 -11.52 1.53 2.89
CA MET A 101 -10.14 1.46 3.33
C MET A 101 -9.22 1.50 2.10
N ILE A 102 -8.51 2.61 1.94
CA ILE A 102 -7.65 2.85 0.78
C ILE A 102 -6.21 2.51 1.11
N GLY A 103 -5.61 1.66 0.30
CA GLY A 103 -4.20 1.32 0.44
C GLY A 103 -3.55 1.05 -0.91
N LEU A 104 -2.30 0.62 -0.87
CA LEU A 104 -1.55 0.30 -2.07
C LEU A 104 -0.88 -1.06 -1.90
N SER A 105 -1.12 -1.99 -2.84
CA SER A 105 -0.65 -3.39 -2.77
C SER A 105 -1.24 -4.19 -1.59
N TRP A 106 -2.51 -3.94 -1.29
CA TRP A 106 -3.23 -4.51 -0.14
C TRP A 106 -3.26 -6.03 -0.07
N HIS A 107 -3.20 -6.71 -1.21
CA HIS A 107 -3.23 -8.17 -1.23
C HIS A 107 -2.16 -8.78 -0.31
N ASP A 108 -0.94 -8.28 -0.38
CA ASP A 108 0.20 -8.79 0.40
C ASP A 108 0.05 -8.46 1.89
N ASP A 109 -0.52 -7.27 2.20
CA ASP A 109 -0.78 -6.84 3.58
C ASP A 109 -1.87 -7.70 4.23
N ILE A 110 -2.97 -7.98 3.53
CA ILE A 110 -4.04 -8.86 3.99
C ILE A 110 -3.49 -10.27 4.25
N CYS A 111 -2.72 -10.84 3.32
CA CYS A 111 -2.07 -12.13 3.52
C CYS A 111 -1.15 -12.13 4.75
N SER A 112 -0.47 -11.02 5.00
CA SER A 112 0.41 -10.87 6.17
C SER A 112 -0.35 -10.70 7.48
N LEU A 113 -1.50 -10.03 7.46
CA LEU A 113 -2.41 -9.89 8.60
C LEU A 113 -3.08 -11.22 8.95
N HIS A 114 -3.47 -12.03 7.95
CA HIS A 114 -4.01 -13.39 8.16
C HIS A 114 -3.05 -14.32 8.91
N ARG A 115 -1.73 -14.09 8.83
CA ARG A 115 -0.77 -14.83 9.67
C ARG A 115 -0.87 -14.50 11.17
N ARG A 116 -1.61 -13.43 11.53
CA ARG A 116 -1.94 -13.13 12.92
C ARG A 116 -3.27 -13.74 13.34
N THR A 117 -4.31 -13.56 12.55
CA THR A 117 -5.66 -14.03 12.84
C THR A 117 -6.48 -14.04 11.55
N ASP A 118 -7.34 -15.03 11.38
CA ASP A 118 -8.28 -15.07 10.27
C ASP A 118 -9.38 -14.02 10.43
N PHE A 119 -9.73 -13.35 9.33
CA PHE A 119 -10.85 -12.44 9.23
C PHE A 119 -11.34 -12.39 7.78
N THR A 120 -12.58 -11.98 7.57
CA THR A 120 -13.08 -11.71 6.22
C THR A 120 -12.75 -10.27 5.86
N PRO A 121 -11.94 -10.01 4.81
CA PRO A 121 -11.61 -8.65 4.41
C PRO A 121 -12.85 -7.85 4.03
N GLY A 122 -12.94 -6.61 4.53
CA GLY A 122 -14.03 -5.69 4.27
C GLY A 122 -13.88 -4.90 2.96
N LEU A 123 -14.28 -3.62 2.99
CA LEU A 123 -14.24 -2.73 1.82
C LEU A 123 -12.83 -2.15 1.61
N PHE A 124 -11.93 -2.95 1.06
CA PHE A 124 -10.59 -2.52 0.67
C PHE A 124 -10.55 -2.05 -0.79
N ILE A 125 -9.93 -0.89 -1.01
CA ILE A 125 -9.68 -0.35 -2.35
C ILE A 125 -8.17 -0.22 -2.55
N ASP A 126 -7.64 -0.97 -3.51
CA ASP A 126 -6.22 -0.89 -3.88
C ASP A 126 -6.01 0.14 -4.99
N ILE A 127 -5.13 1.11 -4.74
CA ILE A 127 -4.78 2.15 -5.70
C ILE A 127 -4.18 1.55 -6.97
N GLN A 128 -3.48 0.42 -6.89
CA GLN A 128 -2.92 -0.26 -8.06
C GLN A 128 -3.99 -0.67 -9.07
N ASN A 129 -5.21 -0.98 -8.60
CA ASN A 129 -6.33 -1.38 -9.46
C ASN A 129 -7.02 -0.22 -10.19
N ILE A 130 -6.78 1.01 -9.76
CA ILE A 130 -7.48 2.19 -10.31
C ILE A 130 -6.55 3.15 -11.07
N VAL A 131 -5.27 3.20 -10.72
CA VAL A 131 -4.32 4.19 -11.26
C VAL A 131 -4.13 4.07 -12.77
N GLY A 132 -4.27 2.87 -13.33
CA GLY A 132 -4.23 2.63 -14.79
C GLY A 132 -5.32 3.36 -15.59
N ARG A 133 -6.43 3.76 -14.95
CA ARG A 133 -7.54 4.48 -15.61
C ARG A 133 -7.14 5.86 -16.10
N ILE A 134 -6.17 6.50 -15.45
CA ILE A 134 -5.59 7.78 -15.87
C ILE A 134 -4.29 7.59 -16.66
N GLY A 135 -3.96 6.35 -17.06
CA GLY A 135 -2.82 6.01 -17.90
C GLY A 135 -1.46 5.90 -17.20
N ILE A 136 -1.43 5.88 -15.86
CA ILE A 136 -0.20 5.66 -15.08
C ILE A 136 0.06 4.17 -14.95
N GLU A 137 1.31 3.75 -15.20
CA GLU A 137 1.77 2.36 -15.14
C GLU A 137 2.63 2.08 -13.89
N ASP A 138 3.06 3.12 -13.17
CA ASP A 138 3.79 2.96 -11.92
C ASP A 138 2.87 2.43 -10.81
N LEU A 139 3.42 1.52 -9.97
CA LEU A 139 2.68 0.85 -8.89
C LEU A 139 3.29 1.10 -7.50
N SER A 140 4.23 2.02 -7.34
CA SER A 140 4.81 2.33 -6.04
C SER A 140 4.32 3.67 -5.49
N LEU A 141 3.97 3.71 -4.20
CA LEU A 141 3.47 4.90 -3.51
C LEU A 141 4.33 6.14 -3.77
N GLN A 142 5.65 6.00 -3.64
CA GLN A 142 6.60 7.10 -3.86
C GLN A 142 6.53 7.67 -5.28
N LYS A 143 6.44 6.81 -6.31
CA LYS A 143 6.37 7.25 -7.70
C LYS A 143 5.04 7.87 -8.04
N LEU A 144 3.94 7.27 -7.55
CA LEU A 144 2.60 7.79 -7.75
C LEU A 144 2.45 9.17 -7.11
N TYR A 145 2.91 9.33 -5.88
CA TYR A 145 2.84 10.61 -5.17
C TYR A 145 3.70 11.68 -5.85
N ALA A 146 4.92 11.34 -6.25
CA ALA A 146 5.81 12.23 -6.99
C ALA A 146 5.21 12.66 -8.34
N ASN A 147 4.62 11.73 -9.07
CA ASN A 147 4.01 11.99 -10.37
C ASN A 147 2.78 12.91 -10.27
N ILE A 148 1.91 12.65 -9.29
CA ILE A 148 0.62 13.33 -9.17
C ILE A 148 0.76 14.65 -8.41
N PHE A 149 1.56 14.70 -7.34
CA PHE A 149 1.66 15.87 -6.47
C PHE A 149 2.96 16.66 -6.59
N GLY A 150 3.99 16.12 -7.25
CA GLY A 150 5.29 16.77 -7.32
C GLY A 150 6.04 16.79 -5.98
N GLU A 151 5.70 15.90 -5.07
CA GLU A 151 6.28 15.77 -3.75
C GLU A 151 6.80 14.35 -3.51
N LYS A 152 7.78 14.17 -2.62
CA LYS A 152 8.34 12.87 -2.32
C LYS A 152 7.94 12.34 -0.96
N ILE A 153 7.63 11.06 -0.91
CA ILE A 153 7.53 10.27 0.32
C ILE A 153 8.89 9.61 0.57
N SER A 154 9.43 9.75 1.79
CA SER A 154 10.72 9.17 2.16
C SER A 154 10.59 7.67 2.40
N LYS A 155 11.54 6.84 1.95
CA LYS A 155 11.60 5.39 2.26
C LYS A 155 12.59 5.04 3.37
N ARG A 156 13.14 6.04 4.08
CA ARG A 156 14.25 5.85 5.02
C ARG A 156 13.90 4.97 6.23
N GLN A 157 12.62 4.93 6.63
CA GLN A 157 12.19 4.17 7.80
C GLN A 157 11.71 2.74 7.49
N ARG A 158 11.51 2.39 6.22
CA ARG A 158 10.95 1.09 5.79
C ARG A 158 11.66 -0.13 6.39
N LEU A 159 12.98 -0.09 6.51
CA LEU A 159 13.79 -1.21 7.01
C LEU A 159 14.23 -1.04 8.46
N THR A 160 13.48 -0.31 9.27
CA THR A 160 13.75 -0.12 10.68
C THR A 160 13.06 -1.18 11.55
N ASN A 161 13.38 -1.21 12.85
CA ASN A 161 12.75 -2.15 13.78
C ASN A 161 11.36 -1.66 14.20
N TRP A 162 10.32 -2.18 13.56
CA TRP A 162 8.92 -1.88 13.86
C TRP A 162 8.39 -2.58 15.13
N GLU A 163 9.15 -3.55 15.68
CA GLU A 163 8.84 -4.22 16.95
C GLU A 163 9.51 -3.55 18.16
N ALA A 164 10.21 -2.42 17.98
CA ALA A 164 10.84 -1.69 19.09
C ALA A 164 9.80 -1.28 20.15
N ASP A 165 10.18 -1.22 21.43
CA ASP A 165 9.27 -0.84 22.51
C ASP A 165 8.66 0.54 22.30
N VAL A 166 9.46 1.47 21.81
CA VAL A 166 9.02 2.84 21.47
C VAL A 166 9.37 3.16 20.02
N LEU A 167 8.37 3.57 19.24
CA LEU A 167 8.61 4.13 17.91
C LEU A 167 9.09 5.56 18.02
N ASN A 168 10.19 5.87 17.34
CA ASN A 168 10.68 7.25 17.27
C ASN A 168 9.79 8.13 16.37
N GLU A 169 9.95 9.47 16.47
CA GLU A 169 9.12 10.41 15.73
C GLU A 169 9.23 10.26 14.20
N LYS A 170 10.40 9.84 13.69
CA LYS A 170 10.59 9.63 12.25
C LYS A 170 9.82 8.41 11.77
N GLN A 171 9.78 7.33 12.56
CA GLN A 171 8.97 6.15 12.26
C GLN A 171 7.48 6.48 12.29
N LYS A 172 7.01 7.16 13.35
CA LYS A 172 5.59 7.55 13.47
C LYS A 172 5.13 8.42 12.30
N ARG A 173 5.92 9.43 11.95
CA ARG A 173 5.59 10.31 10.81
C ARG A 173 5.64 9.58 9.48
N TYR A 174 6.61 8.70 9.28
CA TYR A 174 6.71 7.87 8.07
C TYR A 174 5.44 7.01 7.92
N ALA A 175 5.10 6.22 8.92
CA ALA A 175 3.94 5.34 8.91
C ALA A 175 2.62 6.09 8.69
N ALA A 176 2.45 7.24 9.36
CA ALA A 176 1.26 8.07 9.18
C ALA A 176 1.19 8.69 7.77
N THR A 177 2.35 9.04 7.18
CA THR A 177 2.40 9.61 5.83
C THR A 177 2.00 8.59 4.77
N ASP A 178 2.45 7.34 4.89
CA ASP A 178 2.15 6.30 3.90
C ASP A 178 0.65 5.98 3.88
N ALA A 179 0.00 5.80 5.02
CA ALA A 179 -1.43 5.58 5.11
C ALA A 179 -2.26 6.79 4.61
N TRP A 180 -1.91 8.01 5.05
CA TRP A 180 -2.60 9.23 4.63
C TRP A 180 -2.44 9.53 3.14
N ALA A 181 -1.28 9.27 2.57
CA ALA A 181 -1.00 9.48 1.16
C ALA A 181 -1.91 8.64 0.25
N CYS A 182 -2.36 7.48 0.73
CA CYS A 182 -3.31 6.65 0.00
C CYS A 182 -4.66 7.35 -0.20
N ILE A 183 -5.16 8.08 0.81
CA ILE A 183 -6.40 8.88 0.69
C ILE A 183 -6.23 9.95 -0.39
N ASN A 184 -5.13 10.70 -0.33
CA ASN A 184 -4.86 11.79 -1.27
C ASN A 184 -4.76 11.28 -2.71
N LEU A 185 -4.02 10.19 -2.92
CA LEU A 185 -3.89 9.57 -4.23
C LEU A 185 -5.25 9.10 -4.76
N TYR A 186 -6.02 8.40 -3.94
CA TYR A 186 -7.34 7.91 -4.32
C TYR A 186 -8.25 9.04 -4.78
N GLN A 187 -8.37 10.09 -3.97
CA GLN A 187 -9.23 11.23 -4.28
C GLN A 187 -8.78 11.98 -5.52
N GLU A 188 -7.47 12.20 -5.68
CA GLU A 188 -6.95 12.90 -6.85
C GLU A 188 -7.05 12.06 -8.13
N ILE A 189 -6.86 10.75 -8.08
CA ILE A 189 -7.07 9.85 -9.22
C ILE A 189 -8.53 9.92 -9.68
N LEU A 190 -9.49 9.83 -8.75
CA LEU A 190 -10.91 9.94 -9.09
C LEU A 190 -11.27 11.31 -9.66
N ARG A 191 -10.69 12.39 -9.12
CA ARG A 191 -10.90 13.75 -9.64
C ARG A 191 -10.36 13.87 -11.07
N LEU A 192 -9.13 13.43 -11.31
CA LEU A 192 -8.51 13.47 -12.64
C LEU A 192 -9.29 12.63 -13.65
N GLU A 193 -9.76 11.44 -13.26
CA GLU A 193 -10.59 10.58 -14.10
C GLU A 193 -11.92 11.27 -14.48
N ALA A 194 -12.57 11.92 -13.50
CA ALA A 194 -13.87 12.56 -13.71
C ALA A 194 -13.80 13.87 -14.53
N GLU A 195 -12.79 14.69 -14.27
CA GLU A 195 -12.66 16.02 -14.89
C GLU A 195 -11.87 15.98 -16.20
N GLY A 196 -11.00 14.98 -16.41
CA GLY A 196 -10.13 14.91 -17.58
C GLY A 196 -9.11 16.06 -17.67
N ASP A 197 -8.91 16.84 -16.59
CA ASP A 197 -8.04 18.01 -16.55
C ASP A 197 -6.57 17.65 -16.38
N PHE A 198 -6.06 16.74 -17.21
CA PHE A 198 -4.65 16.39 -17.21
C PHE A 198 -4.12 16.08 -18.61
N LYS A 199 -2.81 16.23 -18.76
CA LYS A 199 -2.04 15.80 -19.93
C LYS A 199 -1.18 14.61 -19.55
N LEU A 200 -1.46 13.44 -20.17
CA LEU A 200 -0.61 12.26 -20.00
C LEU A 200 0.58 12.33 -20.97
N VAL A 201 1.79 12.29 -20.43
CA VAL A 201 3.04 12.19 -21.19
C VAL A 201 3.51 10.74 -21.18
N LYS A 202 3.54 10.10 -22.34
CA LYS A 202 4.07 8.75 -22.50
C LYS A 202 5.60 8.79 -22.64
N VAL A 203 6.30 8.23 -21.66
CA VAL A 203 7.76 8.07 -21.69
C VAL A 203 8.06 6.77 -22.42
N LYS A 204 8.81 6.87 -23.52
CA LYS A 204 9.31 5.68 -24.25
C LYS A 204 10.33 4.95 -23.38
N GLU A 205 10.23 3.64 -23.30
CA GLU A 205 11.30 2.83 -22.71
C GLU A 205 12.57 3.03 -23.54
N LYS A 206 13.69 3.33 -22.86
CA LYS A 206 14.99 3.27 -23.52
C LYS A 206 15.22 1.79 -23.81
N THR A 207 15.11 1.39 -25.07
CA THR A 207 15.65 0.13 -25.55
C THR A 207 17.14 0.15 -25.21
N VAL A 208 17.54 -0.66 -24.26
CA VAL A 208 18.96 -0.98 -24.07
C VAL A 208 19.31 -1.83 -25.29
N GLU A 209 19.98 -1.21 -26.28
CA GLU A 209 20.66 -1.97 -27.33
C GLU A 209 21.67 -2.85 -26.60
N VAL A 210 21.39 -4.13 -26.53
CA VAL A 210 22.34 -5.15 -26.11
C VAL A 210 23.40 -5.17 -27.23
N ALA A 211 24.55 -4.54 -26.99
CA ALA A 211 25.69 -4.68 -27.84
C ALA A 211 26.00 -6.17 -27.98
N ALA A 212 26.07 -6.65 -29.22
CA ALA A 212 26.40 -8.02 -29.53
C ALA A 212 27.74 -8.39 -28.87
N PRO A 213 27.88 -9.61 -28.32
CA PRO A 213 29.17 -10.04 -27.77
C PRO A 213 30.16 -10.23 -28.90
N ASN A 214 31.28 -9.54 -28.84
CA ASN A 214 32.48 -9.86 -29.63
C ASN A 214 33.04 -11.20 -29.12
N ASP A 215 33.10 -12.17 -30.03
CA ASP A 215 33.86 -13.42 -29.87
C ASP A 215 35.32 -13.15 -29.62
N ALA A 216 35.88 -13.66 -28.52
CA ALA A 216 37.24 -14.21 -28.46
C ALA A 216 37.51 -14.99 -27.16
N ALA A 217 37.56 -16.30 -27.33
CA ALA A 217 38.53 -17.25 -26.77
C ALA A 217 38.67 -17.55 -25.27
N ASN A 218 38.34 -18.83 -24.95
CA ASN A 218 39.10 -19.81 -24.12
C ASN A 218 39.37 -19.54 -22.63
N ASP A 219 38.86 -20.33 -21.73
CA ASP A 219 39.37 -21.62 -21.23
C ASP A 219 38.49 -22.20 -20.11
N LYS A 220 38.30 -23.49 -20.18
CA LYS A 220 37.97 -24.57 -19.28
C LYS A 220 37.90 -24.28 -17.75
N GLU A 221 36.84 -24.74 -17.04
CA GLU A 221 36.73 -26.01 -16.38
C GLU A 221 35.52 -26.05 -15.39
N GLU A 222 34.85 -27.18 -15.44
CA GLU A 222 34.13 -27.98 -14.46
C GLU A 222 32.79 -27.52 -13.87
N SER A 223 31.81 -28.27 -14.36
CA SER A 223 30.51 -28.52 -13.69
C SER A 223 30.65 -29.64 -12.62
N PRO A 224 29.70 -29.70 -11.67
CA PRO A 224 28.88 -30.88 -11.61
C PRO A 224 27.37 -30.65 -11.46
N LYS A 225 26.63 -31.28 -12.35
CA LYS A 225 25.48 -32.17 -12.25
C LYS A 225 24.37 -31.92 -11.23
N ASP A 226 23.19 -31.70 -11.84
CA ASP A 226 21.88 -32.32 -11.63
C ASP A 226 21.51 -32.86 -10.24
N VAL A 227 20.40 -32.34 -9.70
CA VAL A 227 19.29 -33.20 -9.27
C VAL A 227 17.97 -32.50 -9.54
N SER A 228 17.22 -33.10 -10.46
CA SER A 228 15.80 -32.88 -10.75
C SER A 228 14.94 -33.34 -9.57
N SER A 229 13.90 -32.61 -9.22
CA SER A 229 12.66 -33.20 -8.76
C SER A 229 11.50 -32.27 -9.10
N GLU A 230 10.77 -32.67 -10.12
CA GLU A 230 9.39 -32.26 -10.40
C GLU A 230 8.51 -32.63 -9.21
N ALA A 231 7.77 -31.68 -8.68
CA ALA A 231 6.57 -31.95 -7.92
C ALA A 231 5.44 -31.10 -8.51
N ALA A 232 4.63 -31.76 -9.33
CA ALA A 232 3.35 -31.27 -9.79
C ALA A 232 2.44 -31.00 -8.60
N LEU A 233 1.97 -29.78 -8.45
CA LEU A 233 0.88 -29.44 -7.55
C LEU A 233 -0.35 -29.07 -8.38
N ASN A 234 -1.34 -29.94 -8.24
CA ASN A 234 -2.69 -29.81 -8.79
C ASN A 234 -3.33 -28.47 -8.44
N ASP A 235 -3.69 -27.73 -9.48
CA ASP A 235 -4.69 -26.67 -9.44
C ASP A 235 -6.04 -27.25 -9.02
N LYS A 236 -6.46 -26.92 -7.80
CA LYS A 236 -7.89 -26.91 -7.46
C LYS A 236 -8.33 -25.47 -7.44
N GLU A 237 -8.96 -25.05 -8.53
CA GLU A 237 -9.82 -23.87 -8.56
C GLU A 237 -10.87 -24.00 -7.46
N VAL A 238 -10.74 -23.20 -6.41
CA VAL A 238 -11.84 -22.93 -5.49
C VAL A 238 -12.54 -21.70 -6.04
N SER A 239 -13.66 -21.95 -6.73
CA SER A 239 -14.64 -20.97 -7.15
C SER A 239 -15.22 -20.28 -5.91
N SER A 240 -14.69 -19.11 -5.54
CA SER A 240 -15.38 -18.17 -4.64
C SER A 240 -16.11 -17.12 -5.49
N LYS A 241 -17.22 -17.55 -6.10
CA LYS A 241 -18.28 -16.62 -6.51
C LYS A 241 -19.23 -16.55 -5.33
N ASP A 242 -19.08 -15.48 -4.52
CA ASP A 242 -20.21 -14.86 -3.84
C ASP A 242 -19.71 -13.61 -3.07
N ASN A 243 -20.34 -12.47 -3.41
CA ASN A 243 -20.34 -11.21 -2.63
C ASN A 243 -19.15 -10.25 -2.78
N GLN A 244 -18.48 -10.17 -3.90
CA GLN A 244 -17.74 -8.96 -4.24
C GLN A 244 -18.68 -7.99 -4.96
N LEU A 245 -19.03 -6.87 -4.31
CA LEU A 245 -19.64 -5.71 -4.95
C LEU A 245 -18.85 -5.36 -6.20
N THR A 246 -19.54 -5.15 -7.32
CA THR A 246 -18.85 -4.73 -8.54
C THR A 246 -18.15 -3.40 -8.27
N LEU A 247 -17.06 -3.15 -8.99
CA LEU A 247 -16.30 -1.92 -8.86
C LEU A 247 -17.18 -0.67 -9.05
N GLN A 248 -18.23 -0.77 -9.87
CA GLN A 248 -19.22 0.31 -10.07
C GLN A 248 -20.08 0.55 -8.83
N GLU A 249 -20.47 -0.50 -8.10
CA GLU A 249 -21.23 -0.37 -6.85
C GLU A 249 -20.34 0.19 -5.72
N MET A 250 -19.06 -0.18 -5.68
CA MET A 250 -18.09 0.41 -4.74
C MET A 250 -17.88 1.90 -5.02
N LEU A 251 -17.78 2.29 -6.29
CA LEU A 251 -17.65 3.69 -6.73
C LEU A 251 -18.94 4.50 -6.50
N ALA A 252 -20.11 3.88 -6.65
CA ALA A 252 -21.38 4.53 -6.36
C ALA A 252 -21.49 4.86 -4.86
N LYS A 253 -21.18 3.92 -3.98
CA LYS A 253 -21.16 4.14 -2.52
C LYS A 253 -20.14 5.21 -2.11
N ALA A 254 -18.94 5.20 -2.70
CA ALA A 254 -17.92 6.21 -2.43
C ALA A 254 -18.35 7.61 -2.90
N LYS A 255 -19.06 7.70 -4.05
CA LYS A 255 -19.61 8.98 -4.57
C LYS A 255 -20.76 9.50 -3.72
N GLU A 256 -21.64 8.63 -3.24
CA GLU A 256 -22.75 9.02 -2.34
C GLU A 256 -22.18 9.54 -1.01
N SER A 257 -21.17 8.89 -0.44
CA SER A 257 -20.50 9.35 0.79
C SER A 257 -19.84 10.72 0.60
N LEU A 258 -19.19 10.97 -0.55
CA LEU A 258 -18.60 12.28 -0.88
C LEU A 258 -19.63 13.37 -1.14
N ALA A 259 -20.84 13.03 -1.61
CA ALA A 259 -21.93 13.98 -1.85
C ALA A 259 -22.65 14.39 -0.55
N MET A 260 -22.68 13.53 0.46
CA MET A 260 -23.28 13.84 1.78
C MET A 260 -22.35 14.67 2.68
N ALA A 261 -21.05 14.80 2.32
CA ALA A 261 -20.04 15.57 3.08
C ALA A 261 -19.92 17.05 2.62
N LYS A 262 -20.78 17.50 1.75
CA LYS A 262 -20.95 18.91 1.33
C LYS A 262 -22.21 19.52 1.94
#